data_2090804028d9d524629c29add423e2d5
#
_entry.id   2090804028d9d524629c29add423e2d5
#
_cell.length_a   1.000
_cell.length_b   1.000
_cell.length_c   1.000
_cell.angle_alpha   90.00
_cell.angle_beta   90.00
_cell.angle_gamma   90.00
#
_symmetry.space_group_name_H-M   'P 1'
#
loop_
_entity.id
_entity.type
_entity.pdbx_description
1 polymer ?
#
loop_
_entity_poly.entity_id
_entity_poly.type
_entity_poly.pdbx_seq_one_letter_code
_entity_poly.pdbx_strand_id
1 'polypeptide(L)' 'MALQATPITRKFVYNGTEIPDPNPAAGIESVRDILAQTHPEIANAAIDGPTQSGGVQTYTFVRSVGTKG' A
#
# COMPACT_ATOMS: atom_id res chain seq x y z
N MET A 1 -24.58 4.00 20.39
CA MET A 1 -23.64 4.45 20.40
C MET A 1 -22.89 4.27 19.38
N ALA A 2 -22.42 4.95 18.95
CA ALA A 2 -21.77 4.80 17.92
C ALA A 2 -20.49 4.42 18.17
N LEU A 3 -20.04 3.45 17.62
CA LEU A 3 -18.87 3.12 17.73
C LEU A 3 -18.08 3.96 16.93
N GLN A 4 -17.23 4.62 17.36
CA GLN A 4 -16.45 5.41 16.65
C GLN A 4 -15.29 4.75 16.24
N ALA A 5 -15.21 4.09 15.27
CA ALA A 5 -14.02 3.50 14.79
C ALA A 5 -13.12 4.59 14.35
N THR A 6 -12.00 4.72 14.90
CA THR A 6 -11.03 5.67 14.45
C THR A 6 -10.51 5.23 13.11
N PRO A 7 -10.67 5.98 12.08
CA PRO A 7 -10.20 5.55 10.79
C PRO A 7 -8.69 5.49 10.79
N ILE A 8 -8.16 4.43 10.26
CA ILE A 8 -6.74 4.28 10.14
C ILE A 8 -6.35 4.79 8.78
N THR A 9 -5.45 5.74 8.75
CA THR A 9 -4.95 6.27 7.51
C THR A 9 -3.93 5.31 6.94
N ARG A 10 -4.06 4.98 5.68
CA ARG A 10 -3.08 4.15 5.03
C ARG A 10 -2.21 4.99 4.13
N LYS A 11 -0.96 4.59 4.04
CA LYS A 11 -0.02 5.28 3.21
C LYS A 11 0.73 4.22 2.42
N PHE A 12 0.99 4.48 1.17
CA PHE A 12 1.71 3.53 0.35
C PHE A 12 3.00 4.18 -0.13
N VAL A 13 4.05 3.40 -0.16
CA VAL A 13 5.36 3.89 -0.58
C VAL A 13 5.89 2.96 -1.65
N TYR A 14 6.43 3.51 -2.71
CA TYR A 14 7.07 2.71 -3.74
C TYR A 14 8.32 3.43 -4.19
N ASN A 15 9.44 2.75 -4.11
CA ASN A 15 10.71 3.27 -4.55
C ASN A 15 11.01 4.61 -3.85
N GLY A 16 10.70 4.70 -2.57
CA GLY A 16 10.95 5.90 -1.80
C GLY A 16 9.95 7.01 -2.00
N THR A 17 8.95 6.80 -2.83
CA THR A 17 7.95 7.83 -3.11
C THR A 17 6.64 7.47 -2.44
N GLU A 18 6.06 8.43 -1.75
CA GLU A 18 4.77 8.21 -1.13
C GLU A 18 3.68 8.31 -2.17
N ILE A 19 2.75 7.37 -2.13
CA ILE A 19 1.63 7.34 -3.03
C ILE A 19 0.37 7.44 -2.20
N PRO A 20 -0.51 8.38 -2.49
CA PRO A 20 -1.75 8.50 -1.72
C PRO A 20 -2.63 7.26 -1.89
N ASP A 21 -3.38 6.95 -0.87
CA ASP A 21 -4.30 5.83 -0.91
C ASP A 21 -5.44 6.16 -1.88
N PRO A 22 -5.57 5.41 -2.95
CA PRO A 22 -6.60 5.73 -3.94
C PRO A 22 -8.00 5.39 -3.48
N ASN A 23 -8.12 4.46 -2.56
CA ASN A 23 -9.44 4.05 -2.11
C ASN A 23 -9.31 3.39 -0.75
N PRO A 24 -9.57 4.11 0.32
CA PRO A 24 -9.41 3.56 1.66
C PRO A 24 -10.29 2.34 1.94
N ALA A 25 -11.35 2.18 1.20
CA ALA A 25 -12.22 1.03 1.39
C ALA A 25 -11.76 -0.21 0.62
N ALA A 26 -10.80 -0.06 -0.25
CA ALA A 26 -10.36 -1.20 -1.06
C ALA A 26 -9.33 -2.03 -0.31
N GLY A 27 -9.33 -3.30 -0.59
CA GLY A 27 -8.29 -4.17 -0.04
C GLY A 27 -6.96 -3.89 -0.69
N ILE A 28 -5.92 -4.43 -0.11
CA ILE A 28 -4.57 -4.16 -0.57
C ILE A 28 -4.36 -4.65 -2.00
N GLU A 29 -4.92 -5.78 -2.34
CA GLU A 29 -4.75 -6.28 -3.70
C GLU A 29 -5.43 -5.38 -4.72
N SER A 30 -6.59 -4.85 -4.36
CA SER A 30 -7.26 -3.92 -5.25
C SER A 30 -6.48 -2.64 -5.38
N VAL A 31 -5.90 -2.16 -4.30
CA VAL A 31 -5.06 -0.97 -4.35
C VAL A 31 -3.86 -1.21 -5.26
N ARG A 32 -3.25 -2.38 -5.15
CA ARG A 32 -2.11 -2.69 -6.00
C ARG A 32 -2.51 -2.64 -7.46
N ASP A 33 -3.68 -3.19 -7.79
CA ASP A 33 -4.15 -3.16 -9.17
C ASP A 33 -4.38 -1.74 -9.65
N ILE A 34 -4.95 -0.89 -8.80
CA ILE A 34 -5.19 0.48 -9.16
C ILE A 34 -3.88 1.21 -9.39
N LEU A 35 -2.94 1.04 -8.49
CA LEU A 35 -1.67 1.73 -8.60
C LEU A 35 -0.84 1.20 -9.77
N ALA A 36 -1.03 -0.05 -10.12
CA ALA A 36 -0.29 -0.62 -11.23
C ALA A 36 -0.69 0.00 -12.57
N GLN A 37 -1.82 0.65 -12.63
CA GLN A 37 -2.21 1.32 -13.85
C GLN A 37 -1.32 2.52 -14.14
N THR A 38 -0.84 3.17 -13.10
CA THR A 38 0.08 4.29 -13.25
C THR A 38 1.53 3.85 -13.09
N HIS A 39 1.74 2.86 -12.24
CA HIS A 39 3.08 2.36 -11.97
C HIS A 39 3.09 0.86 -12.25
N PRO A 40 3.29 0.46 -13.49
CA PRO A 40 3.15 -0.97 -13.84
C PRO A 40 4.02 -1.91 -13.03
N GLU A 41 5.15 -1.42 -12.54
CA GLU A 41 6.03 -2.29 -11.75
C GLU A 41 5.38 -2.73 -10.47
N ILE A 42 4.40 -1.98 -9.97
CA ILE A 42 3.75 -2.34 -8.72
C ILE A 42 2.95 -3.63 -8.86
N ALA A 43 2.52 -3.96 -10.07
CA ALA A 43 1.76 -5.19 -10.26
C ALA A 43 2.53 -6.42 -9.81
N ASN A 44 3.85 -6.37 -9.89
CA ASN A 44 4.67 -7.50 -9.49
C ASN A 44 5.47 -7.23 -8.23
N ALA A 45 5.18 -6.15 -7.55
CA ALA A 45 5.93 -5.82 -6.34
C ALA A 45 5.44 -6.65 -5.17
N ALA A 46 6.33 -6.93 -4.27
CA ALA A 46 5.95 -7.53 -3.00
C ALA A 46 5.45 -6.42 -2.07
N ILE A 47 4.61 -6.74 -1.14
CA ILE A 47 4.10 -5.78 -0.20
C ILE A 47 4.74 -6.05 1.15
N ASP A 48 5.41 -5.04 1.67
CA ASP A 48 6.07 -5.15 2.96
C ASP A 48 5.31 -4.28 3.95
N GLY A 49 5.09 -4.78 5.13
CA GLY A 49 4.36 -4.09 6.15
C GLY A 49 3.02 -4.75 6.39
N PRO A 50 2.09 -4.07 7.02
CA PRO A 50 2.17 -2.62 7.29
C PRO A 50 3.02 -2.31 8.49
N THR A 51 3.61 -1.14 8.48
CA THR A 51 4.25 -0.58 9.64
C THR A 51 3.30 0.45 10.21
N GLN A 52 2.96 0.33 11.46
CA GLN A 52 1.97 1.22 12.04
C GLN A 52 2.64 2.22 12.95
N SER A 53 2.28 3.45 12.82
CA SER A 53 2.83 4.49 13.64
C SER A 53 1.82 5.61 13.75
N GLY A 54 1.40 5.92 14.95
CA GLY A 54 0.53 7.07 15.19
C GLY A 54 -0.77 7.03 14.40
N GLY A 55 -1.38 5.89 14.25
CA GLY A 55 -2.62 5.79 13.52
C GLY A 55 -2.47 5.71 12.01
N VAL A 56 -1.23 5.63 11.53
CA VAL A 56 -0.98 5.51 10.11
C VAL A 56 -0.36 4.16 9.83
N GLN A 57 -0.93 3.43 8.89
CA GLN A 57 -0.36 2.17 8.44
C GLN A 57 0.35 2.42 7.13
N THR A 58 1.61 2.11 7.06
CA THR A 58 2.42 2.29 5.87
C THR A 58 2.71 0.96 5.22
N TYR A 59 2.32 0.82 3.97
CA TYR A 59 2.62 -0.37 3.19
C TYR A 59 3.67 0.03 2.16
N THR A 60 4.71 -0.75 2.03
CA THR A 60 5.77 -0.47 1.09
C THR A 60 5.74 -1.50 -0.01
N PHE A 61 5.65 -1.06 -1.25
CA PHE A 61 5.75 -1.96 -2.37
C PHE A 61 7.24 -2.11 -2.70
N VAL A 62 7.73 -3.32 -2.62
CA VAL A 62 9.14 -3.59 -2.83
C VAL A 62 9.28 -4.26 -4.17
N ARG A 63 10.12 -3.69 -5.03
CA ARG A 63 10.31 -4.26 -6.32
C ARG A 63 10.90 -5.65 -6.20
N SER A 64 10.26 -6.57 -6.84
CA SER A 64 10.75 -7.91 -6.83
C SER A 64 11.87 -8.03 -7.82
N VAL A 65 13.05 -8.22 -7.35
CA VAL A 65 14.17 -8.38 -8.20
C VAL A 65 14.26 -9.78 -8.49
N GLY A 66 13.69 -10.22 -9.29
CA GLY A 66 13.61 -11.53 -9.50
C GLY A 66 14.74 -12.34 -9.50
N THR A 67 15.19 -12.82 -9.00
CA THR A 67 16.20 -13.53 -9.13
C THR A 67 16.15 -14.68 -8.68
N LYS A 68 15.89 -15.21 -8.83
CA LYS A 68 15.89 -16.05 -8.51
C LYS A 68 16.29 -16.72 -8.70
N GLY A 69 16.45 -16.61 -8.75
CA GLY A 69 16.93 -17.50 -9.03
C GLY A 69 17.00 -18.38 -9.06
#